data_c50a61a16de71c32755d89e7edd6ad83
#
_entry.id   c50a61a16de71c32755d89e7edd6ad83
#
_cell.length_a   1.000
_cell.length_b   1.000
_cell.length_c   1.000
_cell.angle_alpha   90.00
_cell.angle_beta   90.00
_cell.angle_gamma   90.00
#
_symmetry.space_group_name_H-M   'P 1'
#
loop_
_entity.id
_entity.type
_entity.pdbx_description
1 polymer ?
#
loop_
_entity_poly.entity_id
_entity_poly.type
_entity_poly.pdbx_seq_one_letter_code
_entity_poly.pdbx_strand_id
1 'polypeptide(L)'
;MKAEQTFTIKQAAEQSGISEDTIRYYEKIALLPRAERKENGHRIYRQEDIQTLQLISCLKKTGMPLEEMRPFLTVTADADPAEYPELVERLKKHRENIVSQIDSLQQVVDFIDMKLEAGRYRRPNDSCSTKKESQAKPPASTAQNNYF
;
A
#
# COMPACT_ATOMS: atom_id res chain seq x y z
N MET A 1 32.30 -12.26 13.52
CA MET A 1 31.76 -10.88 13.33
C MET A 1 31.21 -10.76 11.93
N LYS A 2 29.92 -10.58 11.84
CA LYS A 2 29.32 -10.31 10.53
C LYS A 2 29.56 -8.84 10.21
N ALA A 3 30.22 -8.56 9.10
CA ALA A 3 30.30 -7.21 8.59
C ALA A 3 28.87 -6.74 8.31
N GLU A 4 28.45 -5.68 8.95
CA GLU A 4 27.15 -5.10 8.68
C GLU A 4 27.16 -4.56 7.25
N GLN A 5 26.26 -5.10 6.46
CA GLN A 5 26.10 -4.63 5.09
C GLN A 5 25.47 -3.24 5.10
N THR A 6 26.18 -2.29 4.51
CA THR A 6 25.69 -0.93 4.41
C THR A 6 25.38 -0.58 2.96
N PHE A 7 24.45 0.31 2.77
CA PHE A 7 23.93 0.70 1.47
C PHE A 7 24.02 2.21 1.29
N THR A 8 24.23 2.64 0.06
CA THR A 8 24.12 4.05 -0.31
C THR A 8 22.65 4.43 -0.44
N ILE A 9 22.36 5.73 -0.47
CA ILE A 9 20.98 6.19 -0.70
C ILE A 9 20.42 5.69 -2.04
N LYS A 10 21.27 5.60 -3.05
CA LYS A 10 20.86 5.07 -4.35
C LYS A 10 20.45 3.61 -4.26
N GLN A 11 21.24 2.80 -3.56
CA GLN A 11 20.93 1.39 -3.33
C GLN A 11 19.67 1.23 -2.49
N ALA A 12 19.51 2.06 -1.46
CA ALA A 12 18.31 2.08 -0.64
C ALA A 12 17.07 2.41 -1.47
N ALA A 13 17.17 3.39 -2.35
CA ALA A 13 16.09 3.75 -3.27
C ALA A 13 15.73 2.60 -4.21
N GLU A 14 16.72 1.95 -4.79
CA GLU A 14 16.52 0.81 -5.69
C GLU A 14 15.83 -0.36 -4.99
N GLN A 15 16.28 -0.70 -3.78
CA GLN A 15 15.75 -1.85 -3.05
C GLN A 15 14.36 -1.60 -2.47
N SER A 16 14.06 -0.37 -2.09
CA SER A 16 12.78 -0.02 -1.47
C SER A 16 11.71 0.43 -2.49
N GLY A 17 12.14 0.83 -3.68
CA GLY A 17 11.25 1.44 -4.66
C GLY A 17 10.83 2.86 -4.32
N ILE A 18 11.54 3.51 -3.39
CA ILE A 18 11.27 4.88 -2.96
C ILE A 18 12.37 5.78 -3.51
N SER A 19 12.02 6.95 -4.03
CA SER A 19 13.00 7.88 -4.57
C SER A 19 13.96 8.41 -3.48
N GLU A 20 15.16 8.77 -3.88
CA GLU A 20 16.15 9.33 -2.97
C GLU A 20 15.64 10.58 -2.24
N ASP A 21 14.92 11.45 -2.95
CA ASP A 21 14.33 12.65 -2.37
C ASP A 21 13.28 12.32 -1.32
N THR A 22 12.47 11.30 -1.57
CA THR A 22 11.48 10.84 -0.61
C THR A 22 12.13 10.25 0.63
N ILE A 23 13.23 9.51 0.47
CA ILE A 23 14.00 8.99 1.61
C ILE A 23 14.53 10.13 2.47
N ARG A 24 15.10 11.17 1.85
CA ARG A 24 15.58 12.37 2.56
C ARG A 24 14.44 13.06 3.30
N TYR A 25 13.26 13.12 2.66
CA TYR A 25 12.08 13.70 3.27
C TYR A 25 11.64 12.91 4.51
N TYR A 26 11.65 11.58 4.43
CA TYR A 26 11.29 10.72 5.56
C TYR A 26 12.25 10.89 6.75
N GLU A 27 13.53 11.09 6.48
CA GLU A 27 14.49 11.46 7.53
C GLU A 27 14.16 12.82 8.14
N LYS A 28 13.82 13.78 7.31
CA LYS A 28 13.50 15.14 7.74
C LYS A 28 12.30 15.19 8.68
N ILE A 29 11.28 14.42 8.39
CA ILE A 29 10.06 14.35 9.23
C ILE A 29 10.17 13.32 10.36
N ALA A 30 11.35 12.73 10.54
CA ALA A 30 11.64 11.72 11.56
C ALA A 30 10.75 10.47 11.45
N LEU A 31 10.29 10.15 10.24
CA LEU A 31 9.61 8.89 9.97
C LEU A 31 10.63 7.76 9.86
N LEU A 32 11.81 8.09 9.34
CA LEU A 32 12.97 7.20 9.26
C LEU A 32 14.04 7.75 10.20
N PRO A 33 14.78 6.89 10.93
CA PRO A 33 15.92 7.36 11.73
C PRO A 33 16.92 8.07 10.85
N ARG A 34 17.61 9.06 11.43
CA ARG A 34 18.62 9.80 10.71
C ARG A 34 19.74 8.86 10.28
N ALA A 35 20.05 8.86 8.99
CA ALA A 35 21.11 8.02 8.45
C ALA A 35 22.47 8.37 9.04
N GLU A 36 23.27 7.36 9.33
CA GLU A 36 24.67 7.55 9.66
C GLU A 36 25.40 8.07 8.43
N ARG A 37 26.51 8.76 8.65
CA ARG A 37 27.32 9.28 7.57
C ARG A 37 28.71 8.70 7.66
N LYS A 38 29.27 8.37 6.51
CA LYS A 38 30.70 8.03 6.42
C LYS A 38 31.55 9.28 6.66
N GLU A 39 32.85 9.08 6.84
CA GLU A 39 33.81 10.17 7.00
C GLU A 39 33.74 11.20 5.86
N ASN A 40 33.42 10.75 4.65
CA ASN A 40 33.25 11.61 3.49
C ASN A 40 31.90 12.35 3.44
N GLY A 41 31.06 12.22 4.46
CA GLY A 41 29.77 12.89 4.56
C GLY A 41 28.62 12.20 3.85
N HIS A 42 28.85 11.10 3.15
CA HIS A 42 27.79 10.37 2.47
C HIS A 42 26.96 9.54 3.44
N ARG A 43 25.63 9.54 3.22
CA ARG A 43 24.70 8.75 4.01
C ARG A 43 24.92 7.28 3.77
N ILE A 44 24.82 6.50 4.84
CA ILE A 44 24.81 5.04 4.79
C ILE A 44 23.54 4.53 5.45
N TYR A 45 23.00 3.49 4.87
CA TYR A 45 21.79 2.82 5.35
C TYR A 45 22.11 1.37 5.68
N ARG A 46 21.47 0.86 6.71
CA ARG A 46 21.62 -0.53 7.13
C ARG A 46 20.47 -1.35 6.58
N GLN A 47 20.57 -2.66 6.68
CA GLN A 47 19.50 -3.56 6.25
C GLN A 47 18.18 -3.25 6.95
N GLU A 48 18.24 -2.87 8.22
CA GLU A 48 17.06 -2.46 9.00
C GLU A 48 16.37 -1.24 8.40
N ASP A 49 17.14 -0.28 7.93
CA ASP A 49 16.60 0.91 7.27
C ASP A 49 15.90 0.54 5.96
N ILE A 50 16.47 -0.39 5.21
CA ILE A 50 15.86 -0.88 3.97
C ILE A 50 14.51 -1.56 4.27
N GLN A 51 14.48 -2.39 5.30
CA GLN A 51 13.25 -3.06 5.73
C GLN A 51 12.18 -2.06 6.16
N THR A 52 12.59 -1.02 6.88
CA THR A 52 11.69 0.07 7.30
C THR A 52 11.12 0.80 6.07
N LEU A 53 11.97 1.12 5.09
CA LEU A 53 11.53 1.75 3.86
C LEU A 53 10.57 0.87 3.08
N GLN A 54 10.83 -0.43 3.01
CA GLN A 54 9.94 -1.39 2.37
C GLN A 54 8.58 -1.46 3.07
N LEU A 55 8.59 -1.44 4.39
CA LEU A 55 7.35 -1.41 5.18
C LEU A 55 6.55 -0.13 4.90
N ILE A 56 7.22 1.03 4.90
CA ILE A 56 6.58 2.31 4.56
C ILE A 56 5.95 2.23 3.17
N SER A 57 6.67 1.69 2.20
CA SER A 57 6.18 1.53 0.83
C SER A 57 4.93 0.65 0.78
N CYS A 58 4.92 -0.45 1.51
CA CYS A 58 3.76 -1.34 1.58
C CYS A 58 2.55 -0.66 2.22
N LEU A 59 2.75 0.00 3.36
CA LEU A 59 1.67 0.69 4.06
C LEU A 59 1.11 1.85 3.22
N LYS A 60 1.98 2.54 2.50
CA LYS A 60 1.57 3.62 1.61
C LYS A 60 0.66 3.13 0.48
N LYS A 61 0.95 1.96 -0.07
CA LYS A 61 0.11 1.36 -1.11
C LYS A 61 -1.32 1.08 -0.63
N THR A 62 -1.50 0.87 0.65
CA THR A 62 -2.81 0.62 1.24
C THR A 62 -3.57 1.90 1.60
N GLY A 63 -2.96 3.06 1.34
CA GLY A 63 -3.57 4.34 1.64
C GLY A 63 -3.39 4.81 3.08
N MET A 64 -2.54 4.16 3.85
CA MET A 64 -2.28 4.59 5.23
C MET A 64 -1.52 5.92 5.24
N PRO A 65 -2.01 6.94 5.96
CA PRO A 65 -1.27 8.20 6.12
C PRO A 65 0.04 8.01 6.87
N LEU A 66 1.03 8.85 6.58
CA LEU A 66 2.35 8.79 7.22
C LEU A 66 2.28 8.88 8.74
N GLU A 67 1.40 9.73 9.26
CA GLU A 67 1.24 9.88 10.71
C GLU A 67 0.75 8.59 11.38
N GLU A 68 -0.09 7.85 10.72
CA GLU A 68 -0.55 6.56 11.23
C GLU A 68 0.51 5.47 11.16
N MET A 69 1.51 5.63 10.31
CA MET A 69 2.62 4.68 10.20
C MET A 69 3.59 4.78 11.37
N ARG A 70 3.74 5.96 11.98
CA ARG A 70 4.75 6.20 13.01
C ARG A 70 4.77 5.16 14.12
N PRO A 71 3.63 4.79 14.73
CA PRO A 71 3.65 3.80 15.80
C PRO A 71 4.18 2.43 15.35
N PHE A 72 3.95 2.06 14.10
CA PHE A 72 4.41 0.77 13.57
C PHE A 72 5.91 0.75 13.30
N LEU A 73 6.47 1.89 12.98
CA LEU A 73 7.88 2.02 12.64
C LEU A 73 8.78 2.10 13.89
N THR A 74 8.21 2.38 15.05
CA THR A 74 8.95 2.41 16.31
C THR A 74 9.11 1.03 16.94
N VAL A 75 8.32 0.07 16.49
CA VAL A 75 8.36 -1.30 16.99
C VAL A 75 9.38 -2.08 16.18
N THR A 76 10.31 -2.74 16.88
CA THR A 76 11.31 -3.58 16.21
C THR A 76 10.68 -4.84 15.64
N ALA A 77 11.30 -5.38 14.60
CA ALA A 77 10.81 -6.61 13.96
C ALA A 77 10.70 -7.81 14.91
N ASP A 78 11.50 -7.81 15.97
CA ASP A 78 11.55 -8.89 16.96
C ASP A 78 10.62 -8.65 18.15
N ALA A 79 9.84 -7.57 18.12
CA ALA A 79 8.96 -7.25 19.25
C ALA A 79 7.81 -8.26 19.35
N ASP A 80 7.51 -8.64 20.59
CA ASP A 80 6.38 -9.52 20.86
C ASP A 80 5.07 -8.75 20.62
N PRO A 81 4.19 -9.23 19.73
CA PRO A 81 2.89 -8.61 19.52
C PRO A 81 2.07 -8.43 20.81
N ALA A 82 2.29 -9.29 21.80
CA ALA A 82 1.58 -9.19 23.07
C ALA A 82 1.94 -7.93 23.87
N GLU A 83 3.09 -7.34 23.60
CA GLU A 83 3.52 -6.10 24.25
C GLU A 83 2.85 -4.86 23.66
N TYR A 84 2.26 -4.99 22.48
CA TYR A 84 1.68 -3.85 21.74
C TYR A 84 0.24 -4.15 21.27
N PRO A 85 -0.67 -4.42 22.20
CA PRO A 85 -2.03 -4.82 21.82
C PRO A 85 -2.77 -3.76 21.00
N GLU A 86 -2.53 -2.48 21.26
CA GLU A 86 -3.15 -1.40 20.51
C GLU A 86 -2.70 -1.36 19.05
N LEU A 87 -1.41 -1.61 18.82
CA LEU A 87 -0.88 -1.67 17.45
C LEU A 87 -1.43 -2.88 16.72
N VAL A 88 -1.53 -4.01 17.40
CA VAL A 88 -2.11 -5.23 16.81
C VAL A 88 -3.57 -4.97 16.38
N GLU A 89 -4.36 -4.32 17.22
CA GLU A 89 -5.74 -3.99 16.89
C GLU A 89 -5.83 -3.03 15.69
N ARG A 90 -4.95 -2.04 15.63
CA ARG A 90 -4.88 -1.13 14.48
C ARG A 90 -4.51 -1.88 13.20
N LEU A 91 -3.56 -2.81 13.27
CA LEU A 91 -3.19 -3.63 12.12
C LEU A 91 -4.34 -4.52 11.66
N LYS A 92 -5.05 -5.14 12.58
CA LYS A 92 -6.23 -5.95 12.26
C LYS A 92 -7.29 -5.12 11.55
N LYS A 93 -7.59 -3.95 12.09
CA LYS A 93 -8.57 -3.04 11.50
C LYS A 93 -8.12 -2.58 10.11
N HIS A 94 -6.85 -2.25 9.96
CA HIS A 94 -6.30 -1.87 8.67
C HIS A 94 -6.38 -3.02 7.66
N ARG A 95 -6.08 -4.24 8.10
CA ARG A 95 -6.24 -5.45 7.29
C ARG A 95 -7.69 -5.63 6.82
N GLU A 96 -8.64 -5.44 7.71
CA GLU A 96 -10.07 -5.53 7.37
C GLU A 96 -10.46 -4.50 6.31
N ASN A 97 -9.95 -3.28 6.44
CA ASN A 97 -10.18 -2.24 5.44
C ASN A 97 -9.61 -2.61 4.08
N ILE A 98 -8.42 -3.20 4.06
CA ILE A 98 -7.79 -3.66 2.82
C ILE A 98 -8.61 -4.79 2.19
N VAL A 99 -9.05 -5.76 2.98
CA VAL A 99 -9.88 -6.87 2.50
C VAL A 99 -11.17 -6.34 1.89
N SER A 100 -11.79 -5.35 2.54
CA SER A 100 -12.98 -4.69 2.01
C SER A 100 -12.71 -4.00 0.67
N GLN A 101 -11.56 -3.34 0.53
CA GLN A 101 -11.15 -2.72 -0.72
C GLN A 101 -10.92 -3.75 -1.82
N ILE A 102 -10.29 -4.88 -1.49
CA ILE A 102 -10.07 -5.98 -2.43
C ILE A 102 -11.42 -6.49 -2.93
N ASP A 103 -12.37 -6.69 -2.04
CA ASP A 103 -13.70 -7.16 -2.40
C ASP A 103 -14.42 -6.17 -3.32
N SER A 104 -14.34 -4.89 -3.00
CA SER A 104 -14.92 -3.85 -3.85
C SER A 104 -14.28 -3.81 -5.24
N LEU A 105 -12.97 -3.94 -5.30
CA LEU A 105 -12.26 -3.98 -6.59
C LEU A 105 -12.59 -5.24 -7.37
N GLN A 106 -12.78 -6.37 -6.71
CA GLN A 106 -13.20 -7.60 -7.36
C GLN A 106 -14.58 -7.45 -8.00
N GLN A 107 -15.50 -6.77 -7.35
CA GLN A 107 -16.80 -6.46 -7.92
C GLN A 107 -16.69 -5.62 -9.20
N VAL A 108 -15.77 -4.67 -9.22
CA VAL A 108 -15.52 -3.86 -10.43
C VAL A 108 -14.99 -4.73 -11.56
N VAL A 109 -14.03 -5.61 -11.26
CA VAL A 109 -13.47 -6.55 -12.24
C VAL A 109 -14.57 -7.45 -12.81
N ASP A 110 -15.39 -8.03 -11.94
CA ASP A 110 -16.48 -8.90 -12.34
C ASP A 110 -17.49 -8.19 -13.24
N PHE A 111 -17.76 -6.93 -12.94
CA PHE A 111 -18.63 -6.10 -13.77
C PHE A 111 -18.02 -5.85 -15.14
N ILE A 112 -16.75 -5.54 -15.20
CA ILE A 112 -16.03 -5.32 -16.48
C ILE A 112 -16.03 -6.61 -17.29
N ASP A 113 -15.73 -7.73 -16.65
CA ASP A 113 -15.71 -9.03 -17.32
C ASP A 113 -17.06 -9.36 -17.91
N MET A 114 -18.12 -9.12 -17.17
CA MET A 114 -19.48 -9.32 -17.65
C MET A 114 -19.77 -8.46 -18.90
N LYS A 115 -19.30 -7.21 -18.91
CA LYS A 115 -19.47 -6.33 -20.06
C LYS A 115 -18.65 -6.80 -21.25
N LEU A 116 -17.47 -7.27 -21.03
CA LEU A 116 -16.60 -7.80 -22.08
C LEU A 116 -17.15 -9.12 -22.66
N GLU A 117 -17.63 -10.01 -21.81
CA GLU A 117 -18.23 -11.27 -22.24
C GLU A 117 -19.51 -11.05 -23.03
N ALA A 118 -20.32 -10.11 -22.64
CA ALA A 118 -21.51 -9.72 -23.40
C ALA A 118 -21.12 -9.31 -24.83
N GLY A 119 -19.85 -9.03 -25.04
CA GLY A 119 -19.26 -8.80 -26.36
C GLY A 119 -19.87 -7.61 -27.07
N ARG A 120 -20.53 -6.79 -26.33
CA ARG A 120 -21.34 -5.81 -26.96
C ARG A 120 -21.49 -4.62 -26.10
N TYR A 121 -20.92 -3.65 -26.62
CA TYR A 121 -21.41 -2.35 -26.35
C TYR A 121 -22.80 -2.31 -26.94
N ARG A 122 -23.71 -1.86 -26.21
CA ARG A 122 -25.10 -1.68 -26.56
C ARG A 122 -25.33 -1.45 -28.05
N ARG A 123 -25.80 -2.47 -28.72
CA ARG A 123 -26.27 -2.32 -30.09
C ARG A 123 -27.64 -1.66 -30.06
N PRO A 124 -27.95 -0.82 -31.03
CA PRO A 124 -29.27 -0.17 -31.08
C PRO A 124 -30.44 -1.16 -31.04
N ASN A 125 -30.20 -2.35 -31.54
CA ASN A 125 -31.25 -3.36 -31.65
C ASN A 125 -31.40 -4.23 -30.38
N ASP A 126 -30.52 -4.07 -29.41
CA ASP A 126 -30.57 -4.86 -28.18
C ASP A 126 -31.43 -4.21 -27.11
N SER A 127 -32.18 -3.20 -27.48
CA SER A 127 -33.05 -2.52 -26.54
C SER A 127 -34.11 -3.45 -25.91
N CYS A 128 -34.46 -4.47 -26.60
CA CYS A 128 -35.45 -5.44 -26.09
C CYS A 128 -34.91 -6.34 -24.99
N SER A 129 -33.61 -6.51 -24.93
CA SER A 129 -32.98 -7.38 -23.93
C SER A 129 -32.70 -6.66 -22.62
N THR A 130 -32.95 -5.38 -22.57
CA THR A 130 -32.65 -4.56 -21.40
C THR A 130 -33.41 -4.99 -20.15
N LYS A 131 -34.53 -5.65 -20.31
CA LYS A 131 -35.31 -6.14 -19.17
C LYS A 131 -34.55 -7.17 -18.34
N LYS A 132 -33.74 -7.97 -18.97
CA LYS A 132 -32.97 -9.01 -18.29
C LYS A 132 -31.80 -8.45 -17.53
N GLU A 133 -31.28 -7.34 -18.00
CA GLU A 133 -30.10 -6.72 -17.46
C GLU A 133 -30.36 -5.91 -16.23
N SER A 134 -31.60 -5.59 -15.97
CA SER A 134 -31.97 -4.89 -14.76
C SER A 134 -31.56 -5.63 -13.49
N GLN A 135 -31.38 -6.91 -13.61
CA GLN A 135 -30.97 -7.74 -12.49
C GLN A 135 -29.48 -7.61 -12.13
N ALA A 136 -28.69 -7.14 -13.08
CA ALA A 136 -27.26 -7.02 -12.89
C ALA A 136 -26.82 -5.65 -12.41
N LYS A 137 -27.72 -4.76 -12.17
CA LYS A 137 -27.44 -3.39 -11.82
C LYS A 137 -26.70 -3.14 -10.52
N PRO A 138 -27.04 -3.78 -9.42
CA PRO A 138 -26.59 -3.33 -8.12
C PRO A 138 -25.09 -3.23 -7.93
N PRO A 139 -24.30 -4.15 -8.46
CA PRO A 139 -22.85 -4.07 -8.22
C PRO A 139 -22.19 -2.86 -8.87
N ALA A 140 -22.70 -2.44 -9.99
CA ALA A 140 -22.08 -1.37 -10.75
C ALA A 140 -22.20 0.00 -10.09
N SER A 141 -23.34 0.29 -9.52
CA SER A 141 -23.56 1.57 -8.88
C SER A 141 -22.74 1.76 -7.63
N THR A 142 -22.47 0.69 -6.93
CA THR A 142 -21.70 0.74 -5.70
C THR A 142 -20.24 1.05 -5.97
N ALA A 143 -19.71 0.52 -7.03
CA ALA A 143 -18.30 0.69 -7.35
C ALA A 143 -17.95 2.12 -7.73
N GLN A 144 -18.85 2.82 -8.36
CA GLN A 144 -18.58 4.16 -8.89
C GLN A 144 -18.43 5.22 -7.80
N ASN A 145 -19.10 5.02 -6.69
CA ASN A 145 -19.15 6.05 -5.66
C ASN A 145 -17.90 6.13 -4.80
N ASN A 146 -17.05 5.15 -4.89
CA ASN A 146 -15.92 5.05 -3.99
C ASN A 146 -14.60 5.55 -4.56
N TYR A 147 -14.56 5.88 -5.83
CA TYR A 147 -13.28 6.16 -6.50
C TYR A 147 -13.13 7.57 -7.04
N PHE A 148 -14.17 8.34 -6.94
CA PHE A 148 -14.13 9.70 -7.50
C PHE A 148 -14.68 10.75 -6.52
#